data_9a68027f9c71cc1726186df03a14b5a7
#
_entry.id   9a68027f9c71cc1726186df03a14b5a7
#
_cell.length_a   1.000
_cell.length_b   1.000
_cell.length_c   1.000
_cell.angle_alpha   90.00
_cell.angle_beta   90.00
_cell.angle_gamma   90.00
#
_symmetry.space_group_name_H-M   'P 1'
#
loop_
_entity.id
_entity.type
_entity.pdbx_description
1 polymer ?
#
loop_
_entity_poly.entity_id
_entity_poly.type
_entity_poly.pdbx_seq_one_letter_code
_entity_poly.pdbx_strand_id
1 'polypeptide(L)'
;LMQNGANSVHKLLRTELEDYIKSQYFGKSPLLLSALSNHIDDEGLLYQKPFIESSPAYVTVPNGINTASIEPWMKEYFLQLAQAGIGVFPSPFAHQISALEAATKGENLFVSTGTGSGKTECFMWPLLAKMATEARNSKESWAKRGIRTIIMYPMNALVSDQVSRLRRMIGDPDKKFIKIFRSTCGDSVRRPQFGMYTGRTPYPGAQPSTEQDRKLEKTLARMSFPQSDSEKEFFNQLLKEGKIPAKADMNQFLQGLHESRHIPNDEDAELITRFEMQQFCPDILITNYSMLEYMLLRPRERKIWDDTREWLASCKENKLLFVIDEAHMYRGSSGGEVALLIRRLFHKLGISRDRVQFILT
;
A
#
# COMPACT_ATOMS: atom_id res chain seq x y z
N LEU A 1 31.86 18.14 14.50
CA LEU A 1 31.36 17.00 13.70
C LEU A 1 32.30 16.81 12.51
N MET A 2 33.25 15.87 12.65
CA MET A 2 34.14 15.48 11.54
C MET A 2 33.28 14.94 10.42
N GLN A 3 33.43 15.48 9.21
CA GLN A 3 32.91 14.92 7.99
C GLN A 3 33.67 13.61 7.70
N ASN A 4 33.20 12.52 8.28
CA ASN A 4 33.69 11.19 7.92
C ASN A 4 33.12 10.83 6.55
N GLY A 5 33.94 10.84 5.52
CA GLY A 5 33.53 10.34 4.21
C GLY A 5 33.17 8.85 4.24
N ALA A 6 32.43 8.35 3.23
CA ALA A 6 31.97 6.97 3.15
C ALA A 6 33.06 5.92 3.43
N ASN A 7 34.29 6.16 2.99
CA ASN A 7 35.45 5.28 3.25
C ASN A 7 35.83 5.21 4.73
N SER A 8 35.69 6.30 5.48
CA SER A 8 35.98 6.31 6.91
C SER A 8 34.91 5.55 7.70
N VAL A 9 33.66 5.71 7.34
CA VAL A 9 32.54 4.96 7.91
C VAL A 9 32.69 3.47 7.59
N HIS A 10 33.01 3.12 6.36
CA HIS A 10 33.24 1.74 5.95
C HIS A 10 34.37 1.08 6.76
N LYS A 11 35.53 1.77 6.94
CA LYS A 11 36.63 1.26 7.77
C LYS A 11 36.21 1.05 9.22
N LEU A 12 35.48 2.01 9.80
CA LEU A 12 34.96 1.88 11.16
C LEU A 12 34.05 0.67 11.32
N LEU A 13 33.05 0.56 10.46
CA LEU A 13 32.10 -0.56 10.49
C LEU A 13 32.81 -1.91 10.32
N ARG A 14 33.81 -1.98 9.46
CA ARG A 14 34.63 -3.17 9.26
C ARG A 14 35.35 -3.56 10.57
N THR A 15 36.07 -2.62 11.18
CA THR A 15 36.81 -2.87 12.43
C THR A 15 35.86 -3.34 13.56
N GLU A 16 34.72 -2.66 13.73
CA GLU A 16 33.72 -3.03 14.74
C GLU A 16 33.14 -4.44 14.48
N LEU A 17 32.88 -4.79 13.22
CA LEU A 17 32.41 -6.13 12.86
C LEU A 17 33.48 -7.20 13.12
N GLU A 18 34.71 -6.95 12.77
CA GLU A 18 35.85 -7.84 13.06
C GLU A 18 35.97 -8.10 14.55
N ASP A 19 35.98 -7.05 15.37
CA ASP A 19 36.08 -7.14 16.81
C ASP A 19 34.90 -7.90 17.43
N TYR A 20 33.71 -7.63 16.91
CA TYR A 20 32.51 -8.39 17.30
C TYR A 20 32.66 -9.89 17.02
N ILE A 21 33.06 -10.27 15.83
CA ILE A 21 33.22 -11.69 15.44
C ILE A 21 34.30 -12.35 16.27
N LYS A 22 35.45 -11.68 16.42
CA LYS A 22 36.58 -12.18 17.24
C LYS A 22 36.15 -12.41 18.67
N SER A 23 35.44 -11.48 19.28
CA SER A 23 35.00 -11.58 20.68
C SER A 23 33.92 -12.63 20.90
N GLN A 24 32.93 -12.73 20.02
CA GLN A 24 31.78 -13.61 20.19
C GLN A 24 32.12 -15.09 19.91
N TYR A 25 32.85 -15.35 18.84
CA TYR A 25 33.01 -16.72 18.34
C TYR A 25 34.38 -17.32 18.65
N PHE A 26 35.41 -16.50 18.79
CA PHE A 26 36.80 -16.99 18.90
C PHE A 26 37.53 -16.55 20.16
N GLY A 27 36.93 -15.75 21.04
CA GLY A 27 37.57 -15.17 22.23
C GLY A 27 38.17 -16.17 23.20
N LYS A 28 37.80 -17.46 23.15
CA LYS A 28 38.34 -18.52 24.04
C LYS A 28 39.48 -19.36 23.43
N SER A 29 39.82 -19.14 22.15
CA SER A 29 40.82 -19.93 21.44
C SER A 29 41.85 -19.04 20.74
N PRO A 30 43.06 -18.83 21.34
CA PRO A 30 44.10 -18.03 20.71
C PRO A 30 44.54 -18.54 19.33
N LEU A 31 44.52 -19.86 19.13
CA LEU A 31 44.90 -20.46 17.84
C LEU A 31 43.90 -20.14 16.72
N LEU A 32 42.61 -20.22 17.04
CA LEU A 32 41.54 -19.87 16.06
C LEU A 32 41.51 -18.37 15.82
N LEU A 33 41.75 -17.54 16.83
CA LEU A 33 41.88 -16.09 16.67
C LEU A 33 43.00 -15.72 15.70
N SER A 34 44.19 -16.38 15.86
CA SER A 34 45.32 -16.14 14.95
C SER A 34 45.01 -16.58 13.52
N ALA A 35 44.42 -17.77 13.34
CA ALA A 35 44.04 -18.26 12.04
C ALA A 35 43.00 -17.36 11.37
N LEU A 36 41.96 -16.93 12.10
CA LEU A 36 40.95 -16.02 11.58
C LEU A 36 41.57 -14.65 11.21
N SER A 37 42.46 -14.11 12.06
CA SER A 37 43.09 -12.80 11.79
C SER A 37 43.90 -12.79 10.49
N ASN A 38 44.44 -13.93 10.05
CA ASN A 38 45.15 -14.03 8.79
C ASN A 38 44.27 -14.00 7.54
N HIS A 39 42.98 -14.31 7.69
CA HIS A 39 42.03 -14.41 6.56
C HIS A 39 40.88 -13.41 6.64
N ILE A 40 40.64 -12.80 7.80
CA ILE A 40 39.47 -11.90 7.97
C ILE A 40 39.53 -10.66 7.06
N ASP A 41 40.76 -10.30 6.67
CA ASP A 41 41.03 -9.18 5.77
C ASP A 41 40.87 -9.51 4.28
N ASP A 42 40.65 -10.80 3.96
CA ASP A 42 40.46 -11.22 2.59
C ASP A 42 39.17 -10.60 2.03
N GLU A 43 39.28 -9.95 0.87
CA GLU A 43 38.16 -9.33 0.18
C GLU A 43 37.09 -10.36 -0.17
N GLY A 44 35.84 -10.07 0.18
CA GLY A 44 34.71 -10.97 -0.05
C GLY A 44 34.35 -11.88 1.12
N LEU A 45 35.18 -11.96 2.17
CA LEU A 45 34.87 -12.77 3.37
C LEU A 45 33.88 -12.05 4.29
N LEU A 46 34.22 -10.87 4.77
CA LEU A 46 33.37 -10.06 5.66
C LEU A 46 32.84 -8.79 5.00
N TYR A 47 33.48 -8.30 3.98
CA TYR A 47 33.12 -7.05 3.34
C TYR A 47 33.45 -7.08 1.84
N GLN A 48 32.78 -6.18 1.12
CA GLN A 48 33.14 -5.83 -0.26
C GLN A 48 33.62 -4.38 -0.29
N LYS A 49 34.51 -4.06 -1.22
CA LYS A 49 34.91 -2.67 -1.40
C LYS A 49 33.70 -1.84 -1.83
N PRO A 50 33.47 -0.68 -1.19
CA PRO A 50 32.42 0.21 -1.66
C PRO A 50 32.76 0.73 -3.05
N PHE A 51 31.78 0.74 -3.92
CA PHE A 51 31.87 1.36 -5.24
C PHE A 51 30.80 2.44 -5.37
N ILE A 52 31.06 3.40 -6.24
CA ILE A 52 30.12 4.48 -6.56
C ILE A 52 29.52 4.18 -7.92
N GLU A 53 28.20 4.08 -7.94
CA GLU A 53 27.44 3.98 -9.18
C GLU A 53 26.56 5.23 -9.31
N SER A 54 26.56 5.82 -10.51
CA SER A 54 25.68 6.94 -10.82
C SER A 54 24.38 6.43 -11.43
N SER A 55 23.26 6.77 -10.82
CA SER A 55 21.96 6.55 -11.44
C SER A 55 21.61 7.74 -12.32
N PRO A 56 21.15 7.53 -13.58
CA PRO A 56 20.70 8.62 -14.43
C PRO A 56 19.52 9.34 -13.78
N ALA A 57 19.43 10.65 -13.96
CA ALA A 57 18.31 11.44 -13.52
C ALA A 57 17.03 11.00 -14.27
N TYR A 58 15.92 10.86 -13.55
CA TYR A 58 14.65 10.56 -14.19
C TYR A 58 14.12 11.77 -14.96
N VAL A 59 13.61 11.51 -16.15
CA VAL A 59 13.06 12.56 -17.04
C VAL A 59 11.71 13.01 -16.46
N THR A 60 11.64 14.29 -16.09
CA THR A 60 10.37 14.95 -15.72
C THR A 60 9.67 15.48 -16.94
N VAL A 61 8.34 15.42 -16.94
CA VAL A 61 7.50 15.98 -18.01
C VAL A 61 6.74 17.16 -17.44
N PRO A 62 7.15 18.40 -17.71
CA PRO A 62 6.39 19.58 -17.28
C PRO A 62 4.99 19.53 -17.86
N ASN A 63 3.98 19.75 -17.00
CA ASN A 63 2.56 19.63 -17.38
C ASN A 63 2.19 18.25 -17.96
N GLY A 64 2.86 17.17 -17.52
CA GLY A 64 2.73 15.84 -18.09
C GLY A 64 1.30 15.29 -18.11
N ILE A 65 0.46 15.65 -17.13
CA ILE A 65 -0.96 15.27 -17.13
C ILE A 65 -1.70 15.86 -18.35
N ASN A 66 -1.42 17.09 -18.74
CA ASN A 66 -2.02 17.72 -19.91
C ASN A 66 -1.62 17.04 -21.22
N THR A 67 -0.38 16.57 -21.29
CA THR A 67 0.17 15.92 -22.48
C THR A 67 -0.18 14.44 -22.57
N ALA A 68 -0.63 13.81 -21.47
CA ALA A 68 -1.00 12.41 -21.42
C ALA A 68 -2.10 12.05 -22.41
N SER A 69 -1.98 10.90 -23.06
CA SER A 69 -2.98 10.35 -24.01
C SER A 69 -4.10 9.61 -23.26
N ILE A 70 -4.87 10.37 -22.47
CA ILE A 70 -6.03 9.89 -21.70
C ILE A 70 -7.25 10.76 -21.99
N GLU A 71 -8.43 10.30 -21.58
CA GLU A 71 -9.70 11.01 -21.76
C GLU A 71 -9.65 12.44 -21.17
N PRO A 72 -10.27 13.46 -21.82
CA PRO A 72 -10.21 14.86 -21.35
C PRO A 72 -10.73 15.04 -19.92
N TRP A 73 -11.84 14.37 -19.55
CA TRP A 73 -12.36 14.44 -18.18
C TRP A 73 -11.40 13.86 -17.14
N MET A 74 -10.64 12.85 -17.53
CA MET A 74 -9.64 12.21 -16.66
C MET A 74 -8.42 13.13 -16.47
N LYS A 75 -8.01 13.87 -17.52
CA LYS A 75 -6.98 14.91 -17.37
C LYS A 75 -7.43 15.95 -16.34
N GLU A 76 -8.64 16.47 -16.48
CA GLU A 76 -9.21 17.43 -15.57
C GLU A 76 -9.25 16.91 -14.13
N TYR A 77 -9.68 15.66 -13.93
CA TYR A 77 -9.67 14.98 -12.64
C TYR A 77 -8.27 14.95 -12.01
N PHE A 78 -7.26 14.53 -12.75
CA PHE A 78 -5.89 14.48 -12.27
C PHE A 78 -5.28 15.85 -12.02
N LEU A 79 -5.62 16.86 -12.82
CA LEU A 79 -5.20 18.24 -12.60
C LEU A 79 -5.79 18.81 -11.31
N GLN A 80 -7.07 18.56 -11.03
CA GLN A 80 -7.70 18.98 -9.78
C GLN A 80 -7.06 18.30 -8.57
N LEU A 81 -6.71 16.99 -8.67
CA LEU A 81 -5.97 16.30 -7.63
C LEU A 81 -4.57 16.89 -7.41
N ALA A 82 -3.87 17.25 -8.49
CA ALA A 82 -2.56 17.90 -8.41
C ALA A 82 -2.64 19.28 -7.76
N GLN A 83 -3.62 20.11 -8.12
CA GLN A 83 -3.86 21.42 -7.52
C GLN A 83 -4.21 21.31 -6.03
N ALA A 84 -4.94 20.27 -5.65
CA ALA A 84 -5.29 20.00 -4.27
C ALA A 84 -4.13 19.38 -3.45
N GLY A 85 -3.02 18.99 -4.09
CA GLY A 85 -1.89 18.32 -3.45
C GLY A 85 -2.17 16.86 -3.05
N ILE A 86 -3.07 16.18 -3.75
CA ILE A 86 -3.53 14.83 -3.43
C ILE A 86 -2.82 13.79 -4.29
N GLY A 87 -1.56 13.48 -3.94
CA GLY A 87 -0.82 12.35 -4.52
C GLY A 87 -0.54 12.42 -6.03
N VAL A 88 -0.84 13.54 -6.67
CA VAL A 88 -0.53 13.83 -8.07
C VAL A 88 0.41 15.03 -8.13
N PHE A 89 1.45 14.94 -8.94
CA PHE A 89 2.49 15.95 -9.03
C PHE A 89 2.34 16.77 -10.32
N PRO A 90 2.58 18.12 -10.28
CA PRO A 90 2.51 18.96 -11.46
C PRO A 90 3.53 18.61 -12.54
N SER A 91 4.70 18.12 -12.13
CA SER A 91 5.78 17.69 -13.02
C SER A 91 6.12 16.22 -12.77
N PRO A 92 5.30 15.29 -13.25
CA PRO A 92 5.53 13.86 -13.09
C PRO A 92 6.74 13.37 -13.88
N PHE A 93 7.23 12.20 -13.54
CA PHE A 93 8.21 11.50 -14.36
C PHE A 93 7.55 10.88 -15.60
N ALA A 94 8.32 10.79 -16.69
CA ALA A 94 7.83 10.25 -17.95
C ALA A 94 7.26 8.82 -17.81
N HIS A 95 7.89 7.98 -17.03
CA HIS A 95 7.42 6.60 -16.80
C HIS A 95 6.09 6.54 -16.02
N GLN A 96 5.79 7.54 -15.17
CA GLN A 96 4.51 7.62 -14.46
C GLN A 96 3.37 7.95 -15.43
N ILE A 97 3.60 8.86 -16.38
CA ILE A 97 2.64 9.17 -17.44
C ILE A 97 2.42 7.96 -18.35
N SER A 98 3.51 7.33 -18.81
CA SER A 98 3.42 6.12 -19.65
C SER A 98 2.66 4.98 -18.94
N ALA A 99 2.89 4.81 -17.63
CA ALA A 99 2.16 3.82 -16.84
C ALA A 99 0.66 4.12 -16.77
N LEU A 100 0.29 5.39 -16.55
CA LEU A 100 -1.11 5.81 -16.53
C LEU A 100 -1.78 5.57 -17.89
N GLU A 101 -1.14 5.96 -19.00
CA GLU A 101 -1.65 5.79 -20.36
C GLU A 101 -1.85 4.31 -20.73
N ALA A 102 -0.87 3.48 -20.47
CA ALA A 102 -0.95 2.05 -20.75
C ALA A 102 -2.01 1.36 -19.88
N ALA A 103 -2.07 1.71 -18.60
CA ALA A 103 -3.08 1.16 -17.69
C ALA A 103 -4.51 1.55 -18.09
N THR A 104 -4.75 2.76 -18.56
CA THR A 104 -6.08 3.20 -19.03
C THR A 104 -6.53 2.48 -20.29
N LYS A 105 -5.59 1.98 -21.11
CA LYS A 105 -5.86 1.09 -22.25
C LYS A 105 -6.13 -0.36 -21.83
N GLY A 106 -6.00 -0.68 -20.53
CA GLY A 106 -6.19 -2.03 -20.01
C GLY A 106 -4.98 -2.95 -20.18
N GLU A 107 -3.80 -2.40 -20.48
CA GLU A 107 -2.55 -3.15 -20.65
C GLU A 107 -2.01 -3.62 -19.29
N ASN A 108 -1.31 -4.76 -19.28
CA ASN A 108 -0.54 -5.21 -18.12
C ASN A 108 0.81 -4.48 -18.12
N LEU A 109 1.27 -4.08 -16.93
CA LEU A 109 2.48 -3.29 -16.78
C LEU A 109 3.54 -4.03 -15.98
N PHE A 110 4.79 -3.87 -16.40
CA PHE A 110 5.96 -4.17 -15.61
C PHE A 110 6.82 -2.92 -15.51
N VAL A 111 6.93 -2.36 -14.29
CA VAL A 111 7.64 -1.10 -14.02
C VAL A 111 8.99 -1.41 -13.41
N SER A 112 10.04 -1.35 -14.20
CA SER A 112 11.43 -1.56 -13.76
C SER A 112 12.16 -0.22 -13.71
N THR A 113 12.17 0.40 -12.52
CA THR A 113 12.89 1.65 -12.27
C THR A 113 13.63 1.57 -10.93
N GLY A 114 14.67 2.36 -10.72
CA GLY A 114 15.43 2.38 -9.47
C GLY A 114 14.61 2.82 -8.25
N THR A 115 15.20 2.72 -7.07
CA THR A 115 14.60 3.22 -5.83
C THR A 115 14.45 4.74 -5.87
N GLY A 116 13.37 5.27 -5.27
CA GLY A 116 13.11 6.72 -5.26
C GLY A 116 12.55 7.29 -6.56
N SER A 117 12.27 6.47 -7.57
CA SER A 117 11.74 6.90 -8.87
C SER A 117 10.24 7.19 -8.89
N GLY A 118 9.53 7.03 -7.79
CA GLY A 118 8.07 7.16 -7.78
C GLY A 118 7.35 5.98 -8.44
N LYS A 119 7.84 4.75 -8.28
CA LYS A 119 7.15 3.52 -8.75
C LYS A 119 5.72 3.39 -8.22
N THR A 120 5.48 3.84 -7.02
CA THR A 120 4.17 3.77 -6.38
C THR A 120 3.10 4.52 -7.19
N GLU A 121 3.43 5.65 -7.75
CA GLU A 121 2.53 6.44 -8.59
C GLU A 121 2.15 5.68 -9.87
N CYS A 122 3.02 4.82 -10.37
CA CYS A 122 2.75 4.00 -11.56
C CYS A 122 1.62 2.99 -11.38
N PHE A 123 1.20 2.70 -10.15
CA PHE A 123 -0.01 1.91 -9.90
C PHE A 123 -1.09 2.68 -9.14
N MET A 124 -0.75 3.67 -8.32
CA MET A 124 -1.74 4.50 -7.61
C MET A 124 -2.58 5.35 -8.57
N TRP A 125 -1.95 5.96 -9.59
CA TRP A 125 -2.71 6.73 -10.57
C TRP A 125 -3.62 5.85 -11.44
N PRO A 126 -3.16 4.72 -12.01
CA PRO A 126 -4.05 3.73 -12.61
C PRO A 126 -5.22 3.29 -11.73
N LEU A 127 -4.97 3.06 -10.44
CA LEU A 127 -6.00 2.70 -9.47
C LEU A 127 -7.05 3.82 -9.35
N LEU A 128 -6.62 5.08 -9.19
CA LEU A 128 -7.54 6.23 -9.14
C LEU A 128 -8.32 6.40 -10.44
N ALA A 129 -7.65 6.28 -11.59
CA ALA A 129 -8.29 6.35 -12.90
C ALA A 129 -9.36 5.27 -13.08
N LYS A 130 -9.06 4.03 -12.69
CA LYS A 130 -9.97 2.90 -12.77
C LYS A 130 -11.23 3.11 -11.93
N MET A 131 -11.06 3.53 -10.67
CA MET A 131 -12.20 3.80 -9.79
C MET A 131 -13.07 4.95 -10.32
N ALA A 132 -12.43 6.04 -10.77
CA ALA A 132 -13.17 7.18 -11.33
C ALA A 132 -13.91 6.80 -12.63
N THR A 133 -13.30 5.98 -13.49
CA THR A 133 -13.93 5.49 -14.73
C THR A 133 -15.17 4.66 -14.43
N GLU A 134 -15.09 3.69 -13.50
CA GLU A 134 -16.25 2.89 -13.11
C GLU A 134 -17.34 3.73 -12.46
N ALA A 135 -16.97 4.57 -11.48
CA ALA A 135 -17.90 5.42 -10.75
C ALA A 135 -18.65 6.41 -11.68
N ARG A 136 -17.98 6.91 -12.72
CA ARG A 136 -18.55 7.83 -13.70
C ARG A 136 -19.46 7.12 -14.72
N ASN A 137 -18.96 6.01 -15.29
CA ASN A 137 -19.59 5.39 -16.46
C ASN A 137 -20.58 4.28 -16.10
N SER A 138 -20.44 3.68 -14.90
CA SER A 138 -21.20 2.49 -14.48
C SER A 138 -21.65 2.60 -13.02
N LYS A 139 -22.53 3.58 -12.74
CA LYS A 139 -22.99 3.88 -11.37
C LYS A 139 -23.59 2.67 -10.66
N GLU A 140 -24.34 1.83 -11.36
CA GLU A 140 -24.91 0.60 -10.80
C GLU A 140 -23.84 -0.42 -10.39
N SER A 141 -22.79 -0.55 -11.22
CA SER A 141 -21.61 -1.36 -10.87
C SER A 141 -20.89 -0.79 -9.66
N TRP A 142 -20.65 0.53 -9.67
CA TRP A 142 -19.97 1.22 -8.57
C TRP A 142 -20.72 1.12 -7.23
N ALA A 143 -22.04 1.12 -7.26
CA ALA A 143 -22.86 0.95 -6.06
C ALA A 143 -22.66 -0.42 -5.38
N LYS A 144 -22.31 -1.46 -6.14
CA LYS A 144 -21.99 -2.78 -5.57
C LYS A 144 -20.68 -2.78 -4.85
N ARG A 145 -20.61 -3.48 -3.73
CA ARG A 145 -19.36 -3.72 -3.01
C ARG A 145 -18.55 -4.82 -3.68
N GLY A 146 -17.23 -4.74 -3.59
CA GLY A 146 -16.32 -5.73 -4.12
C GLY A 146 -14.90 -5.16 -4.25
N ILE A 147 -13.90 -6.00 -4.25
CA ILE A 147 -12.51 -5.59 -4.40
C ILE A 147 -12.23 -5.24 -5.87
N ARG A 148 -11.95 -3.96 -6.15
CA ARG A 148 -11.52 -3.45 -7.45
C ARG A 148 -10.02 -3.61 -7.64
N THR A 149 -9.27 -3.47 -6.53
CA THR A 149 -7.81 -3.53 -6.56
C THR A 149 -7.28 -4.33 -5.39
N ILE A 150 -6.40 -5.27 -5.67
CA ILE A 150 -5.56 -5.93 -4.66
C ILE A 150 -4.15 -5.39 -4.82
N ILE A 151 -3.55 -4.90 -3.73
CA ILE A 151 -2.15 -4.51 -3.68
C ILE A 151 -1.44 -5.49 -2.76
N MET A 152 -0.56 -6.31 -3.33
CA MET A 152 0.17 -7.35 -2.62
C MET A 152 1.63 -6.93 -2.41
N TYR A 153 2.06 -6.97 -1.16
CA TYR A 153 3.42 -6.68 -0.73
C TYR A 153 4.13 -7.93 -0.20
N PRO A 154 5.46 -8.04 -0.35
CA PRO A 154 6.20 -9.18 0.20
C PRO A 154 6.27 -9.13 1.74
N MET A 155 6.28 -7.95 2.34
CA MET A 155 6.46 -7.78 3.79
C MET A 155 5.49 -6.77 4.40
N ASN A 156 5.11 -6.99 5.67
CA ASN A 156 4.21 -6.11 6.42
C ASN A 156 4.74 -4.68 6.65
N ALA A 157 6.05 -4.47 6.62
CA ALA A 157 6.64 -3.14 6.82
C ALA A 157 6.23 -2.18 5.70
N LEU A 158 6.28 -2.63 4.45
CA LEU A 158 5.91 -1.84 3.28
C LEU A 158 4.40 -1.51 3.24
N VAL A 159 3.57 -2.41 3.78
CA VAL A 159 2.12 -2.19 3.85
C VAL A 159 1.77 -0.92 4.64
N SER A 160 2.46 -0.66 5.76
CA SER A 160 2.16 0.49 6.62
C SER A 160 2.39 1.83 5.92
N ASP A 161 3.42 1.93 5.08
CA ASP A 161 3.71 3.15 4.32
C ASP A 161 2.67 3.42 3.24
N GLN A 162 2.18 2.36 2.61
CA GLN A 162 1.14 2.49 1.59
C GLN A 162 -0.22 2.84 2.18
N VAL A 163 -0.56 2.29 3.35
CA VAL A 163 -1.74 2.74 4.10
C VAL A 163 -1.63 4.22 4.42
N SER A 164 -0.46 4.69 4.87
CA SER A 164 -0.23 6.12 5.14
C SER A 164 -0.39 6.98 3.87
N ARG A 165 0.00 6.48 2.70
CA ARG A 165 -0.24 7.16 1.41
C ARG A 165 -1.72 7.22 1.06
N LEU A 166 -2.45 6.12 1.17
CA LEU A 166 -3.90 6.08 0.89
C LEU A 166 -4.69 6.96 1.86
N ARG A 167 -4.27 7.06 3.13
CA ARG A 167 -4.86 7.99 4.10
C ARG A 167 -4.69 9.45 3.67
N ARG A 168 -3.54 9.82 3.12
CA ARG A 168 -3.29 11.18 2.60
C ARG A 168 -3.98 11.45 1.26
N MET A 169 -4.26 10.41 0.47
CA MET A 169 -4.91 10.53 -0.83
C MET A 169 -6.43 10.37 -0.69
N ILE A 170 -6.91 9.13 -0.60
CA ILE A 170 -8.33 8.79 -0.56
C ILE A 170 -8.95 9.17 0.79
N GLY A 171 -8.16 9.03 1.87
CA GLY A 171 -8.54 9.36 3.23
C GLY A 171 -8.43 10.85 3.58
N ASP A 172 -7.97 11.69 2.66
CA ASP A 172 -7.71 13.11 2.82
C ASP A 172 -8.57 13.78 3.90
N PRO A 173 -7.96 14.28 5.01
CA PRO A 173 -8.69 14.83 6.15
C PRO A 173 -9.45 16.11 5.80
N ASP A 174 -8.99 16.86 4.78
CA ASP A 174 -9.67 18.08 4.31
C ASP A 174 -10.89 17.78 3.41
N LYS A 175 -11.15 16.52 3.13
CA LYS A 175 -12.23 16.05 2.26
C LYS A 175 -12.16 16.61 0.82
N LYS A 176 -10.97 17.04 0.37
CA LYS A 176 -10.76 17.55 -1.01
C LYS A 176 -10.90 16.43 -2.02
N PHE A 177 -10.31 15.25 -1.73
CA PHE A 177 -10.41 14.09 -2.59
C PHE A 177 -11.86 13.72 -2.91
N ILE A 178 -12.70 13.54 -1.88
CA ILE A 178 -14.09 13.10 -2.10
C ILE A 178 -14.93 14.17 -2.82
N LYS A 179 -14.64 15.45 -2.59
CA LYS A 179 -15.28 16.55 -3.35
C LYS A 179 -14.93 16.48 -4.83
N ILE A 180 -13.64 16.35 -5.17
CA ILE A 180 -13.16 16.20 -6.55
C ILE A 180 -13.71 14.93 -7.18
N PHE A 181 -13.69 13.81 -6.46
CA PHE A 181 -14.21 12.54 -6.97
C PHE A 181 -15.71 12.64 -7.30
N ARG A 182 -16.52 13.23 -6.41
CA ARG A 182 -17.95 13.42 -6.62
C ARG A 182 -18.26 14.42 -7.72
N SER A 183 -17.55 15.53 -7.80
CA SER A 183 -17.73 16.50 -8.89
C SER A 183 -17.42 15.90 -10.26
N THR A 184 -16.49 14.93 -10.32
CA THR A 184 -16.11 14.26 -11.57
C THR A 184 -17.06 13.12 -11.92
N CYS A 185 -17.48 12.33 -10.94
CA CYS A 185 -18.20 11.07 -11.16
C CYS A 185 -19.71 11.18 -10.90
N GLY A 186 -20.15 12.20 -10.16
CA GLY A 186 -21.55 12.45 -9.77
C GLY A 186 -21.70 12.57 -8.24
N ASP A 187 -22.54 13.51 -7.80
CA ASP A 187 -22.67 13.89 -6.39
C ASP A 187 -23.15 12.75 -5.48
N SER A 188 -23.96 11.84 -5.98
CA SER A 188 -24.50 10.70 -5.25
C SER A 188 -23.57 9.47 -5.20
N VAL A 189 -22.38 9.58 -5.80
CA VAL A 189 -21.44 8.45 -5.87
C VAL A 189 -20.86 8.18 -4.47
N ARG A 190 -20.89 6.89 -4.07
CA ARG A 190 -20.30 6.49 -2.80
C ARG A 190 -18.79 6.71 -2.77
N ARG A 191 -18.26 6.92 -1.58
CA ARG A 191 -16.83 7.08 -1.37
C ARG A 191 -16.08 5.77 -1.66
N PRO A 192 -14.90 5.81 -2.34
CA PRO A 192 -13.99 4.68 -2.38
C PRO A 192 -13.48 4.33 -0.98
N GLN A 193 -13.42 3.04 -0.67
CA GLN A 193 -12.96 2.55 0.61
C GLN A 193 -11.76 1.61 0.45
N PHE A 194 -10.78 1.75 1.33
CA PHE A 194 -9.64 0.84 1.38
C PHE A 194 -9.55 0.15 2.74
N GLY A 195 -8.90 -1.01 2.75
CA GLY A 195 -8.63 -1.75 3.97
C GLY A 195 -7.30 -2.49 3.89
N MET A 196 -6.59 -2.51 5.02
CA MET A 196 -5.40 -3.33 5.21
C MET A 196 -5.79 -4.65 5.85
N TYR A 197 -5.50 -5.77 5.15
CA TYR A 197 -5.76 -7.10 5.67
C TYR A 197 -4.44 -7.88 5.80
N THR A 198 -3.86 -7.84 7.00
CA THR A 198 -2.58 -8.49 7.33
C THR A 198 -2.66 -9.14 8.72
N GLY A 199 -1.57 -9.77 9.16
CA GLY A 199 -1.47 -10.27 10.54
C GLY A 199 -1.61 -9.18 11.62
N ARG A 200 -1.38 -7.90 11.26
CA ARG A 200 -1.49 -6.75 12.17
C ARG A 200 -2.88 -6.12 12.21
N THR A 201 -3.76 -6.52 11.30
CA THR A 201 -5.14 -6.01 11.27
C THR A 201 -5.91 -6.46 12.51
N PRO A 202 -6.57 -5.55 13.25
CA PRO A 202 -7.31 -5.90 14.45
C PRO A 202 -8.30 -7.04 14.26
N TYR A 203 -8.50 -7.80 15.33
CA TYR A 203 -9.44 -8.92 15.45
C TYR A 203 -9.15 -10.13 14.58
N PRO A 204 -8.09 -10.90 14.90
CA PRO A 204 -7.80 -12.15 14.20
C PRO A 204 -8.79 -13.27 14.53
N GLY A 205 -9.57 -13.10 15.62
CA GLY A 205 -10.55 -14.05 16.15
C GLY A 205 -11.87 -14.13 15.37
N ALA A 206 -12.77 -15.00 15.82
CA ALA A 206 -14.09 -15.20 15.19
C ALA A 206 -15.13 -14.17 15.65
N GLN A 207 -14.97 -13.64 16.84
CA GLN A 207 -15.89 -12.70 17.46
C GLN A 207 -15.10 -11.51 18.01
N PRO A 208 -15.73 -10.32 18.09
CA PRO A 208 -15.16 -9.20 18.81
C PRO A 208 -14.83 -9.58 20.25
N SER A 209 -13.74 -9.05 20.77
CA SER A 209 -13.35 -9.20 22.16
C SER A 209 -13.43 -7.84 22.83
N THR A 210 -14.20 -7.73 23.90
CA THR A 210 -14.33 -6.48 24.67
C THR A 210 -12.99 -5.94 25.15
N GLU A 211 -12.03 -6.82 25.43
CA GLU A 211 -10.67 -6.40 25.81
C GLU A 211 -9.93 -5.79 24.61
N GLN A 212 -10.04 -6.41 23.41
CA GLN A 212 -9.44 -5.88 22.19
C GLN A 212 -10.11 -4.56 21.77
N ASP A 213 -11.43 -4.45 21.91
CA ASP A 213 -12.18 -3.22 21.65
C ASP A 213 -11.70 -2.09 22.54
N ARG A 214 -11.59 -2.29 23.84
CA ARG A 214 -11.09 -1.29 24.80
C ARG A 214 -9.64 -0.90 24.52
N LYS A 215 -8.79 -1.86 24.12
CA LYS A 215 -7.39 -1.58 23.77
C LYS A 215 -7.30 -0.73 22.50
N LEU A 216 -8.09 -1.05 21.49
CA LEU A 216 -8.13 -0.30 20.23
C LEU A 216 -8.72 1.10 20.46
N GLU A 217 -9.84 1.20 21.17
CA GLU A 217 -10.48 2.45 21.57
C GLU A 217 -9.48 3.38 22.29
N LYS A 218 -8.82 2.89 23.34
CA LYS A 218 -7.83 3.66 24.11
C LYS A 218 -6.68 4.14 23.24
N THR A 219 -6.19 3.30 22.33
CA THR A 219 -5.10 3.65 21.43
C THR A 219 -5.51 4.75 20.44
N LEU A 220 -6.67 4.60 19.82
CA LEU A 220 -7.17 5.56 18.83
C LEU A 220 -7.61 6.87 19.48
N ALA A 221 -8.26 6.81 20.65
CA ALA A 221 -8.66 8.01 21.39
C ALA A 221 -7.45 8.87 21.76
N ARG A 222 -6.37 8.23 22.25
CA ARG A 222 -5.11 8.94 22.57
C ARG A 222 -4.47 9.58 21.34
N MET A 223 -4.57 8.94 20.18
CA MET A 223 -4.01 9.46 18.93
C MET A 223 -4.87 10.56 18.28
N SER A 224 -6.19 10.56 18.52
CA SER A 224 -7.13 11.40 17.78
C SER A 224 -7.66 12.62 18.54
N PHE A 225 -7.51 12.63 19.88
CA PHE A 225 -8.04 13.70 20.73
C PHE A 225 -6.97 14.29 21.65
N PRO A 226 -6.14 15.19 21.13
CA PRO A 226 -5.08 15.84 21.89
C PRO A 226 -5.64 16.72 23.00
N GLN A 227 -5.10 16.63 24.21
CA GLN A 227 -5.52 17.37 25.40
C GLN A 227 -4.66 18.60 25.69
N SER A 228 -3.46 18.67 25.11
CA SER A 228 -2.50 19.76 25.29
C SER A 228 -2.03 20.33 23.95
N ASP A 229 -1.41 21.50 23.95
CA ASP A 229 -0.91 22.12 22.72
C ASP A 229 0.22 21.32 22.10
N SER A 230 1.10 20.73 22.89
CA SER A 230 2.14 19.82 22.39
C SER A 230 1.56 18.56 21.77
N GLU A 231 0.47 18.02 22.30
CA GLU A 231 -0.24 16.91 21.71
C GLU A 231 -0.97 17.29 20.41
N LYS A 232 -1.44 18.54 20.28
CA LYS A 232 -2.03 19.07 19.04
C LYS A 232 -0.98 19.16 17.93
N GLU A 233 0.22 19.65 18.23
CA GLU A 233 1.32 19.67 17.27
C GLU A 233 1.69 18.26 16.81
N PHE A 234 1.84 17.34 17.73
CA PHE A 234 2.10 15.93 17.44
C PHE A 234 0.96 15.29 16.61
N PHE A 235 -0.29 15.55 16.97
CA PHE A 235 -1.46 15.09 16.19
C PHE A 235 -1.42 15.62 14.75
N ASN A 236 -1.13 16.90 14.56
CA ASN A 236 -1.02 17.50 13.24
C ASN A 236 0.13 16.89 12.42
N GLN A 237 1.23 16.54 13.07
CA GLN A 237 2.32 15.81 12.43
C GLN A 237 1.87 14.42 12.00
N LEU A 238 1.24 13.64 12.89
CA LEU A 238 0.70 12.31 12.56
C LEU A 238 -0.31 12.35 11.41
N LEU A 239 -1.15 13.39 11.39
CA LEU A 239 -2.13 13.60 10.33
C LEU A 239 -1.45 13.85 8.97
N LYS A 240 -0.44 14.73 8.93
CA LYS A 240 0.37 14.99 7.73
C LYS A 240 1.12 13.75 7.25
N GLU A 241 1.57 12.91 8.15
CA GLU A 241 2.24 11.65 7.84
C GLU A 241 1.27 10.53 7.44
N GLY A 242 -0.04 10.72 7.54
CA GLY A 242 -1.06 9.70 7.27
C GLY A 242 -1.07 8.58 8.31
N LYS A 243 -0.73 8.86 9.55
CA LYS A 243 -0.74 7.88 10.65
C LYS A 243 -2.08 7.79 11.36
N ILE A 244 -2.91 8.80 11.22
CA ILE A 244 -4.27 8.81 11.76
C ILE A 244 -5.21 8.05 10.81
N PRO A 245 -6.02 7.12 11.33
CA PRO A 245 -7.00 6.41 10.51
C PRO A 245 -8.03 7.32 9.84
N ALA A 246 -8.38 7.00 8.60
CA ALA A 246 -9.24 7.84 7.76
C ALA A 246 -10.73 7.52 7.95
N LYS A 247 -11.22 7.78 9.16
CA LYS A 247 -12.64 7.67 9.53
C LYS A 247 -13.37 9.00 9.26
N ALA A 248 -14.64 8.91 8.82
CA ALA A 248 -15.49 10.07 8.61
C ALA A 248 -15.83 10.76 9.93
N ASP A 249 -16.12 9.96 10.95
CA ASP A 249 -16.38 10.37 12.34
C ASP A 249 -15.68 9.41 13.31
N MET A 250 -14.57 9.88 13.87
CA MET A 250 -13.78 9.08 14.83
C MET A 250 -14.53 8.92 16.16
N ASN A 251 -15.33 9.90 16.61
CA ASN A 251 -16.11 9.79 17.84
C ASN A 251 -17.16 8.68 17.72
N GLN A 252 -17.90 8.68 16.61
CA GLN A 252 -18.89 7.64 16.32
C GLN A 252 -18.24 6.26 16.25
N PHE A 253 -17.07 6.14 15.62
CA PHE A 253 -16.34 4.89 15.54
C PHE A 253 -15.91 4.38 16.93
N LEU A 254 -15.35 5.26 17.76
CA LEU A 254 -14.92 4.91 19.13
C LEU A 254 -16.11 4.54 20.03
N GLN A 255 -17.23 5.25 19.91
CA GLN A 255 -18.45 4.88 20.60
C GLN A 255 -18.94 3.48 20.17
N GLY A 256 -18.87 3.17 18.88
CA GLY A 256 -19.16 1.83 18.37
C GLY A 256 -18.26 0.77 19.00
N LEU A 257 -16.95 1.01 19.11
CA LEU A 257 -16.02 0.09 19.80
C LEU A 257 -16.36 -0.08 21.28
N HIS A 258 -16.72 1.01 21.97
CA HIS A 258 -17.11 0.96 23.37
C HIS A 258 -18.33 0.04 23.59
N GLU A 259 -19.26 0.04 22.65
CA GLU A 259 -20.45 -0.79 22.65
C GLU A 259 -20.25 -2.15 21.96
N SER A 260 -19.01 -2.50 21.60
CA SER A 260 -18.64 -3.70 20.83
C SER A 260 -19.42 -3.84 19.51
N ARG A 261 -19.74 -2.72 18.88
CA ARG A 261 -20.39 -2.63 17.57
C ARG A 261 -19.38 -2.20 16.51
N HIS A 262 -19.20 -3.02 15.49
CA HIS A 262 -18.30 -2.78 14.35
C HIS A 262 -19.13 -2.46 13.10
N ILE A 263 -19.75 -1.29 13.08
CA ILE A 263 -20.63 -0.86 11.99
C ILE A 263 -19.82 0.05 11.07
N PRO A 264 -19.51 -0.37 9.83
CA PRO A 264 -18.84 0.48 8.86
C PRO A 264 -19.74 1.65 8.46
N ASN A 265 -19.14 2.81 8.21
CA ASN A 265 -19.81 3.98 7.68
C ASN A 265 -19.49 4.12 6.18
N ASP A 266 -20.47 4.43 5.34
CA ASP A 266 -20.28 4.63 3.90
C ASP A 266 -19.37 5.82 3.58
N GLU A 267 -19.24 6.79 4.47
CA GLU A 267 -18.36 7.94 4.35
C GLU A 267 -16.94 7.70 4.89
N ASP A 268 -16.67 6.56 5.53
CA ASP A 268 -15.31 6.18 5.89
C ASP A 268 -14.48 5.95 4.62
N ALA A 269 -13.23 6.41 4.62
CA ALA A 269 -12.29 6.05 3.57
C ALA A 269 -11.55 4.75 3.92
N GLU A 270 -11.36 4.48 5.22
CA GLU A 270 -10.59 3.33 5.71
C GLU A 270 -11.46 2.41 6.57
N LEU A 271 -11.39 1.12 6.25
CA LEU A 271 -11.90 0.03 7.07
C LEU A 271 -10.73 -0.53 7.89
N ILE A 272 -10.75 -0.30 9.21
CA ILE A 272 -9.60 -0.58 10.09
C ILE A 272 -9.60 -2.02 10.56
N THR A 273 -10.80 -2.57 10.84
CA THR A 273 -10.95 -3.89 11.45
C THR A 273 -11.34 -4.94 10.41
N ARG A 274 -11.03 -6.21 10.72
CA ARG A 274 -11.47 -7.33 9.87
C ARG A 274 -12.99 -7.43 9.81
N PHE A 275 -13.68 -7.12 10.92
CA PHE A 275 -15.15 -7.16 10.98
C PHE A 275 -15.78 -6.11 10.06
N GLU A 276 -15.24 -4.90 10.03
CA GLU A 276 -15.70 -3.90 9.06
C GLU A 276 -15.54 -4.39 7.63
N MET A 277 -14.37 -4.93 7.28
CA MET A 277 -14.10 -5.42 5.93
C MET A 277 -14.93 -6.66 5.55
N GLN A 278 -15.32 -7.47 6.52
CA GLN A 278 -16.22 -8.61 6.31
C GLN A 278 -17.68 -8.16 6.12
N GLN A 279 -18.08 -7.03 6.67
CA GLN A 279 -19.40 -6.43 6.45
C GLN A 279 -19.45 -5.61 5.18
N PHE A 280 -18.47 -4.71 5.01
CA PHE A 280 -18.30 -3.87 3.83
C PHE A 280 -17.02 -4.27 3.11
N CYS A 281 -17.18 -4.96 1.98
CA CYS A 281 -16.04 -5.31 1.16
C CYS A 281 -15.33 -4.03 0.67
N PRO A 282 -14.01 -3.84 0.95
CA PRO A 282 -13.28 -2.66 0.50
C PRO A 282 -13.09 -2.66 -1.03
N ASP A 283 -12.99 -1.49 -1.63
CA ASP A 283 -12.64 -1.33 -3.05
C ASP A 283 -11.16 -1.63 -3.30
N ILE A 284 -10.32 -1.27 -2.32
CA ILE A 284 -8.87 -1.48 -2.36
C ILE A 284 -8.47 -2.34 -1.17
N LEU A 285 -7.96 -3.52 -1.46
CA LEU A 285 -7.42 -4.44 -0.47
C LEU A 285 -5.90 -4.38 -0.50
N ILE A 286 -5.29 -4.01 0.64
CA ILE A 286 -3.83 -4.06 0.81
C ILE A 286 -3.50 -5.26 1.68
N THR A 287 -2.65 -6.15 1.17
CA THR A 287 -2.34 -7.39 1.86
C THR A 287 -0.92 -7.87 1.55
N ASN A 288 -0.54 -8.99 2.13
CA ASN A 288 0.68 -9.72 1.77
C ASN A 288 0.34 -11.12 1.25
N TYR A 289 1.35 -11.80 0.69
CA TYR A 289 1.21 -13.15 0.13
C TYR A 289 0.52 -14.12 1.11
N SER A 290 1.09 -14.28 2.31
CA SER A 290 0.59 -15.26 3.29
C SER A 290 -0.84 -14.96 3.74
N MET A 291 -1.17 -13.69 3.93
CA MET A 291 -2.51 -13.31 4.36
C MET A 291 -3.53 -13.50 3.23
N LEU A 292 -3.17 -13.19 1.98
CA LEU A 292 -4.06 -13.45 0.84
C LEU A 292 -4.37 -14.94 0.71
N GLU A 293 -3.36 -15.81 0.91
CA GLU A 293 -3.57 -17.25 0.93
C GLU A 293 -4.54 -17.68 2.04
N TYR A 294 -4.35 -17.16 3.26
CA TYR A 294 -5.28 -17.44 4.36
C TYR A 294 -6.70 -16.95 4.08
N MET A 295 -6.86 -15.76 3.49
CA MET A 295 -8.17 -15.21 3.14
C MET A 295 -8.91 -16.08 2.11
N LEU A 296 -8.21 -16.71 1.18
CA LEU A 296 -8.81 -17.60 0.19
C LEU A 296 -9.31 -18.92 0.82
N LEU A 297 -8.67 -19.37 1.89
CA LEU A 297 -8.96 -20.65 2.55
C LEU A 297 -10.02 -20.53 3.66
N ARG A 298 -10.05 -19.40 4.36
CA ARG A 298 -10.89 -19.23 5.55
C ARG A 298 -12.36 -18.96 5.21
N PRO A 299 -13.29 -19.61 5.90
CA PRO A 299 -14.72 -19.34 5.69
C PRO A 299 -15.18 -17.92 6.06
N ARG A 300 -14.47 -17.25 6.99
CA ARG A 300 -14.83 -15.92 7.51
C ARG A 300 -14.77 -14.82 6.44
N GLU A 301 -13.79 -14.93 5.54
CA GLU A 301 -13.60 -13.96 4.46
C GLU A 301 -14.46 -14.27 3.23
N ARG A 302 -15.32 -15.29 3.33
CA ARG A 302 -16.18 -15.73 2.21
C ARG A 302 -17.00 -14.59 1.63
N LYS A 303 -17.60 -13.75 2.49
CA LYS A 303 -18.42 -12.61 2.04
C LYS A 303 -17.62 -11.63 1.17
N ILE A 304 -16.37 -11.34 1.52
CA ILE A 304 -15.48 -10.47 0.71
C ILE A 304 -15.34 -11.01 -0.72
N TRP A 305 -15.17 -12.33 -0.84
CA TRP A 305 -15.01 -12.98 -2.15
C TRP A 305 -16.33 -13.10 -2.91
N ASP A 306 -17.42 -13.34 -2.20
CA ASP A 306 -18.76 -13.41 -2.80
C ASP A 306 -19.19 -12.03 -3.32
N ASP A 307 -19.03 -10.96 -2.55
CA ASP A 307 -19.28 -9.58 -2.96
C ASP A 307 -18.41 -9.21 -4.19
N THR A 308 -17.13 -9.60 -4.17
CA THR A 308 -16.20 -9.35 -5.31
C THR A 308 -16.63 -10.11 -6.56
N ARG A 309 -17.06 -11.34 -6.43
CA ARG A 309 -17.58 -12.15 -7.54
C ARG A 309 -18.86 -11.55 -8.13
N GLU A 310 -19.77 -11.11 -7.27
CA GLU A 310 -21.02 -10.45 -7.69
C GLU A 310 -20.74 -9.15 -8.43
N TRP A 311 -19.81 -8.34 -7.93
CA TRP A 311 -19.36 -7.15 -8.64
C TRP A 311 -18.75 -7.49 -10.00
N LEU A 312 -17.83 -8.46 -10.08
CA LEU A 312 -17.23 -8.88 -11.34
C LEU A 312 -18.26 -9.41 -12.34
N ALA A 313 -19.27 -10.14 -11.88
CA ALA A 313 -20.33 -10.67 -12.72
C ALA A 313 -21.33 -9.60 -13.21
N SER A 314 -21.44 -8.46 -12.51
CA SER A 314 -22.42 -7.42 -12.82
C SER A 314 -22.13 -6.65 -14.10
N CYS A 315 -20.88 -6.60 -14.55
CA CYS A 315 -20.48 -5.93 -15.78
C CYS A 315 -19.30 -6.66 -16.43
N LYS A 316 -19.35 -6.82 -17.76
CA LYS A 316 -18.27 -7.48 -18.51
C LYS A 316 -16.96 -6.66 -18.50
N GLU A 317 -17.08 -5.36 -18.39
CA GLU A 317 -15.96 -4.41 -18.34
C GLU A 317 -15.27 -4.40 -16.97
N ASN A 318 -15.91 -4.93 -15.93
CA ASN A 318 -15.29 -5.01 -14.60
C ASN A 318 -14.09 -5.95 -14.63
N LYS A 319 -12.95 -5.42 -14.31
CA LYS A 319 -11.67 -6.16 -14.19
C LYS A 319 -11.05 -5.89 -12.84
N LEU A 320 -10.51 -6.92 -12.22
CA LEU A 320 -9.69 -6.79 -11.03
C LEU A 320 -8.33 -6.18 -11.41
N LEU A 321 -7.91 -5.13 -10.73
CA LEU A 321 -6.53 -4.65 -10.79
C LEU A 321 -5.71 -5.40 -9.73
N PHE A 322 -4.70 -6.14 -10.16
CA PHE A 322 -3.80 -6.85 -9.26
C PHE A 322 -2.39 -6.24 -9.32
N VAL A 323 -2.01 -5.58 -8.24
CA VAL A 323 -0.70 -4.96 -8.09
C VAL A 323 0.19 -5.85 -7.26
N ILE A 324 1.39 -6.13 -7.76
CA ILE A 324 2.45 -6.82 -7.02
C ILE A 324 3.62 -5.86 -6.90
N ASP A 325 3.77 -5.28 -5.72
CA ASP A 325 4.91 -4.40 -5.44
C ASP A 325 6.13 -5.24 -5.03
N GLU A 326 7.31 -4.76 -5.39
CA GLU A 326 8.58 -5.47 -5.22
C GLU A 326 8.54 -6.89 -5.84
N ALA A 327 7.99 -7.01 -7.04
CA ALA A 327 7.78 -8.29 -7.72
C ALA A 327 9.09 -9.10 -7.88
N HIS A 328 10.24 -8.44 -7.90
CA HIS A 328 11.55 -9.07 -7.96
C HIS A 328 11.87 -9.96 -6.74
N MET A 329 11.17 -9.78 -5.61
CA MET A 329 11.30 -10.63 -4.42
C MET A 329 10.75 -12.05 -4.64
N TYR A 330 9.87 -12.24 -5.62
CA TYR A 330 9.25 -13.53 -5.92
C TYR A 330 10.01 -14.26 -7.04
N ARG A 331 11.12 -14.91 -6.68
CA ARG A 331 11.97 -15.66 -7.62
C ARG A 331 11.99 -17.15 -7.28
N GLY A 332 12.29 -18.00 -8.26
CA GLY A 332 12.39 -19.44 -8.07
C GLY A 332 11.10 -20.06 -7.52
N SER A 333 11.19 -20.82 -6.44
CA SER A 333 10.05 -21.52 -5.82
C SER A 333 8.97 -20.55 -5.34
N SER A 334 9.35 -19.41 -4.74
CA SER A 334 8.38 -18.42 -4.26
C SER A 334 7.59 -17.77 -5.40
N GLY A 335 8.19 -17.61 -6.57
CA GLY A 335 7.46 -17.18 -7.78
C GLY A 335 6.42 -18.20 -8.22
N GLY A 336 6.75 -19.49 -8.15
CA GLY A 336 5.81 -20.58 -8.40
C GLY A 336 4.62 -20.58 -7.42
N GLU A 337 4.88 -20.37 -6.14
CA GLU A 337 3.84 -20.26 -5.11
C GLU A 337 2.89 -19.08 -5.35
N VAL A 338 3.43 -17.91 -5.71
CA VAL A 338 2.61 -16.74 -6.07
C VAL A 338 1.74 -17.03 -7.30
N ALA A 339 2.28 -17.69 -8.32
CA ALA A 339 1.50 -18.07 -9.50
C ALA A 339 0.34 -19.04 -9.15
N LEU A 340 0.57 -19.98 -8.24
CA LEU A 340 -0.47 -20.88 -7.74
C LEU A 340 -1.52 -20.14 -6.90
N LEU A 341 -1.09 -19.18 -6.05
CA LEU A 341 -1.99 -18.32 -5.29
C LEU A 341 -2.92 -17.51 -6.22
N ILE A 342 -2.37 -16.92 -7.27
CA ILE A 342 -3.16 -16.17 -8.28
C ILE A 342 -4.17 -17.11 -8.98
N ARG A 343 -3.79 -18.33 -9.32
CA ARG A 343 -4.72 -19.32 -9.89
C ARG A 343 -5.84 -19.67 -8.91
N ARG A 344 -5.54 -19.85 -7.62
CA ARG A 344 -6.56 -20.07 -6.58
C ARG A 344 -7.51 -18.88 -6.46
N LEU A 345 -6.99 -17.66 -6.54
CA LEU A 345 -7.80 -16.44 -6.55
C LEU A 345 -8.75 -16.43 -7.75
N PHE A 346 -8.27 -16.73 -8.96
CA PHE A 346 -9.12 -16.79 -10.16
C PHE A 346 -10.23 -17.84 -10.02
N HIS A 347 -9.89 -19.01 -9.55
CA HIS A 347 -10.87 -20.06 -9.26
C HIS A 347 -11.88 -19.61 -8.20
N LYS A 348 -11.43 -18.98 -7.11
CA LYS A 348 -12.30 -18.47 -6.04
C LYS A 348 -13.28 -17.42 -6.56
N LEU A 349 -12.85 -16.56 -7.45
CA LEU A 349 -13.65 -15.50 -8.06
C LEU A 349 -14.45 -15.97 -9.29
N GLY A 350 -14.17 -17.16 -9.82
CA GLY A 350 -14.82 -17.69 -11.02
C GLY A 350 -14.49 -16.88 -12.29
N ILE A 351 -13.27 -16.37 -12.40
CA ILE A 351 -12.83 -15.52 -13.52
C ILE A 351 -11.64 -16.11 -14.27
N SER A 352 -11.51 -15.70 -15.53
CA SER A 352 -10.35 -15.96 -16.39
C SER A 352 -9.36 -14.79 -16.33
N ARG A 353 -8.19 -14.99 -16.93
CA ARG A 353 -7.09 -14.01 -16.88
C ARG A 353 -7.43 -12.67 -17.55
N ASP A 354 -8.25 -12.65 -18.58
CA ASP A 354 -8.69 -11.45 -19.28
C ASP A 354 -9.52 -10.49 -18.40
N ARG A 355 -10.03 -11.01 -17.27
CA ARG A 355 -10.76 -10.23 -16.25
C ARG A 355 -9.83 -9.64 -15.18
N VAL A 356 -8.52 -9.76 -15.35
CA VAL A 356 -7.51 -9.23 -14.42
C VAL A 356 -6.47 -8.43 -15.18
N GLN A 357 -6.23 -7.22 -14.70
CA GLN A 357 -5.13 -6.37 -15.14
C GLN A 357 -4.01 -6.42 -14.10
N PHE A 358 -2.77 -6.63 -14.52
CA PHE A 358 -1.62 -6.72 -13.65
C PHE A 358 -0.74 -5.48 -13.76
N ILE A 359 -0.27 -4.99 -12.61
CA ILE A 359 0.83 -4.02 -12.51
C ILE A 359 1.86 -4.60 -11.54
N LEU A 360 3.06 -4.83 -12.04
CA LEU A 360 4.21 -5.32 -11.27
C LEU A 360 5.25 -4.20 -11.16
N THR A 361 5.75 -3.95 -9.95
CA THR A 361 6.77 -2.92 -9.72
C THR A 361 8.01 -3.50 -9.04
#